data_2d71fc62db7d7e512f8ec116ca127eed
#
_entry.id   2d71fc62db7d7e512f8ec116ca127eed
#
_cell.length_a   1.000
_cell.length_b   1.000
_cell.length_c   1.000
_cell.angle_alpha   90.00
_cell.angle_beta   90.00
_cell.angle_gamma   90.00
#
_symmetry.space_group_name_H-M   'P 1'
#
loop_
_entity.id
_entity.type
_entity.pdbx_description
1 polymer ?
#
loop_
_entity_poly.entity_id
_entity_poly.type
_entity_poly.pdbx_seq_one_letter_code
_entity_poly.pdbx_strand_id
1 'polypeptide(L)'
;MSNHRDSGVTGKFASKVGSANNLVLRIVSAAVLGPLVLVVAYMGGWLFFLLCAAGAAGVLWEWTKLVADSADARILVPGFAALLFALVLTGVDEPEAAAAMIFIGSALAAGVMAAWPRRFPARNPLVWGSCGIVYAGIAYLGPALLRRDTAWGFVAVLFVALTVWATDIFAYAVGRVLGGPLLWPRVSPNKTWAGAVGGVVGGVAAGTSVAYASGVDKLVAVGVVALLLSVLTQAGDLFESAVKRRFGAKDAGSLIPGHGG
;
A
#
# COMPACT_ATOMS: atom_id res chain seq x y z
N MET A 1 -52.42 -19.29 0.78
CA MET A 1 -51.65 -18.58 -0.26
C MET A 1 -51.41 -17.17 0.23
N SER A 2 -50.27 -16.83 0.76
CA SER A 2 -49.67 -15.48 0.82
C SER A 2 -48.38 -15.54 1.63
N ASN A 3 -47.41 -14.76 1.25
CA ASN A 3 -46.10 -14.46 1.89
C ASN A 3 -44.87 -15.13 1.26
N HIS A 4 -44.55 -14.69 0.04
CA HIS A 4 -43.20 -14.91 -0.52
C HIS A 4 -42.63 -13.68 -1.27
N ARG A 5 -43.07 -12.45 -0.94
CA ARG A 5 -42.55 -11.22 -1.62
C ARG A 5 -41.79 -10.25 -0.77
N ASP A 6 -41.72 -10.38 0.56
CA ASP A 6 -41.09 -9.35 1.43
C ASP A 6 -39.61 -9.57 1.74
N SER A 7 -39.05 -10.76 1.50
CA SER A 7 -37.63 -11.01 1.83
C SER A 7 -36.61 -10.39 0.86
N GLY A 8 -37.04 -10.01 -0.34
CA GLY A 8 -36.14 -9.43 -1.37
C GLY A 8 -35.91 -7.92 -1.21
N VAL A 9 -36.84 -7.18 -0.64
CA VAL A 9 -36.76 -5.71 -0.51
C VAL A 9 -35.92 -5.32 0.70
N THR A 10 -36.12 -5.99 1.83
CA THR A 10 -35.33 -5.77 3.05
C THR A 10 -33.85 -6.11 2.88
N GLY A 11 -33.53 -7.18 2.14
CA GLY A 11 -32.14 -7.56 1.81
C GLY A 11 -31.41 -6.52 0.94
N LYS A 12 -32.10 -5.92 -0.04
CA LYS A 12 -31.54 -4.86 -0.89
C LYS A 12 -31.36 -3.53 -0.16
N PHE A 13 -32.25 -3.18 0.78
CA PHE A 13 -32.08 -1.98 1.64
C PHE A 13 -30.93 -2.14 2.63
N ALA A 14 -30.82 -3.27 3.30
CA ALA A 14 -29.72 -3.56 4.24
C ALA A 14 -28.36 -3.56 3.52
N SER A 15 -28.24 -4.10 2.31
CA SER A 15 -27.01 -4.08 1.52
C SER A 15 -26.64 -2.66 1.03
N LYS A 16 -27.61 -1.83 0.68
CA LYS A 16 -27.37 -0.42 0.30
C LYS A 16 -26.93 0.44 1.50
N VAL A 17 -27.52 0.26 2.66
CA VAL A 17 -27.13 0.98 3.89
C VAL A 17 -25.74 0.58 4.34
N GLY A 18 -25.38 -0.71 4.30
CA GLY A 18 -24.04 -1.19 4.59
C GLY A 18 -22.98 -0.66 3.61
N SER A 19 -23.33 -0.55 2.31
CA SER A 19 -22.44 0.02 1.29
C SER A 19 -22.25 1.53 1.46
N ALA A 20 -23.29 2.29 1.81
CA ALA A 20 -23.22 3.72 2.06
C ALA A 20 -22.37 4.04 3.31
N ASN A 21 -22.54 3.28 4.39
CA ASN A 21 -21.72 3.43 5.60
C ASN A 21 -20.24 3.15 5.34
N ASN A 22 -19.92 2.14 4.54
CA ASN A 22 -18.53 1.85 4.16
C ASN A 22 -17.91 2.96 3.30
N LEU A 23 -18.66 3.59 2.40
CA LEU A 23 -18.18 4.71 1.59
C LEU A 23 -17.90 5.94 2.48
N VAL A 24 -18.81 6.27 3.38
CA VAL A 24 -18.63 7.37 4.35
C VAL A 24 -17.40 7.13 5.22
N LEU A 25 -17.23 5.92 5.76
CA LEU A 25 -16.05 5.57 6.54
C LEU A 25 -14.74 5.74 5.74
N ARG A 26 -14.73 5.37 4.45
CA ARG A 26 -13.55 5.58 3.57
C ARG A 26 -13.25 7.05 3.36
N ILE A 27 -14.27 7.85 3.09
CA ILE A 27 -14.10 9.30 2.87
C ILE A 27 -13.60 9.96 4.15
N VAL A 28 -14.20 9.64 5.30
CA VAL A 28 -13.80 10.22 6.60
C VAL A 28 -12.38 9.81 6.97
N SER A 29 -12.03 8.53 6.86
CA SER A 29 -10.66 8.08 7.16
C SER A 29 -9.63 8.69 6.22
N ALA A 30 -9.91 8.81 4.92
CA ALA A 30 -9.03 9.48 3.97
C ALA A 30 -8.88 10.99 4.27
N ALA A 31 -9.99 11.67 4.60
CA ALA A 31 -10.00 13.10 4.93
C ALA A 31 -9.26 13.44 6.24
N VAL A 32 -9.15 12.48 7.16
CA VAL A 32 -8.41 12.65 8.42
C VAL A 32 -6.95 12.19 8.25
N LEU A 33 -6.74 10.99 7.72
CA LEU A 33 -5.40 10.41 7.61
C LEU A 33 -4.54 11.12 6.56
N GLY A 34 -5.12 11.55 5.44
CA GLY A 34 -4.39 12.23 4.37
C GLY A 34 -3.70 13.51 4.87
N PRO A 35 -4.44 14.50 5.41
CA PRO A 35 -3.83 15.70 5.99
C PRO A 35 -2.86 15.39 7.14
N LEU A 36 -3.19 14.44 8.03
CA LEU A 36 -2.31 14.05 9.12
C LEU A 36 -0.95 13.54 8.60
N VAL A 37 -0.97 12.64 7.61
CA VAL A 37 0.26 12.12 6.97
C VAL A 37 1.06 13.27 6.34
N LEU A 38 0.41 14.22 5.65
CA LEU A 38 1.09 15.36 5.04
C LEU A 38 1.70 16.31 6.07
N VAL A 39 1.00 16.57 7.19
CA VAL A 39 1.54 17.38 8.29
C VAL A 39 2.76 16.69 8.91
N VAL A 40 2.67 15.40 9.20
CA VAL A 40 3.79 14.62 9.74
C VAL A 40 4.95 14.55 8.73
N ALA A 41 4.67 14.41 7.44
CA ALA A 41 5.68 14.46 6.40
C ALA A 41 6.35 15.84 6.30
N TYR A 42 5.59 16.92 6.48
CA TYR A 42 6.14 18.28 6.55
C TYR A 42 7.07 18.45 7.76
N MET A 43 6.67 18.02 8.94
CA MET A 43 7.51 18.06 10.15
C MET A 43 8.78 17.22 9.98
N GLY A 44 8.69 16.06 9.33
CA GLY A 44 9.83 15.19 9.07
C GLY A 44 10.43 14.54 10.33
N GLY A 45 11.72 14.19 10.25
CA GLY A 45 12.48 13.64 11.38
C GLY A 45 11.86 12.36 11.95
N TRP A 46 12.09 12.13 13.25
CA TRP A 46 11.66 10.93 13.97
C TRP A 46 10.14 10.68 13.87
N LEU A 47 9.33 11.76 13.87
CA LEU A 47 7.88 11.63 13.80
C LEU A 47 7.43 10.99 12.48
N PHE A 48 8.05 11.38 11.36
CA PHE A 48 7.77 10.78 10.06
C PHE A 48 8.28 9.35 9.95
N PHE A 49 9.47 9.06 10.50
CA PHE A 49 10.02 7.70 10.53
C PHE A 49 9.15 6.75 11.35
N LEU A 50 8.64 7.20 12.50
CA LEU A 50 7.70 6.44 13.33
C LEU A 50 6.38 6.16 12.59
N LEU A 51 5.85 7.15 11.87
CA LEU A 51 4.64 6.96 11.05
C LEU A 51 4.87 5.91 9.96
N CYS A 52 5.99 5.99 9.23
CA CYS A 52 6.35 5.00 8.20
C CYS A 52 6.56 3.60 8.80
N ALA A 53 7.22 3.50 9.95
CA ALA A 53 7.44 2.24 10.65
C ALA A 53 6.11 1.62 11.14
N ALA A 54 5.20 2.43 11.66
CA ALA A 54 3.87 1.96 12.06
C ALA A 54 3.06 1.44 10.85
N GLY A 55 3.09 2.15 9.73
CA GLY A 55 2.49 1.69 8.48
C GLY A 55 3.08 0.36 7.98
N ALA A 56 4.41 0.26 7.97
CA ALA A 56 5.12 -0.96 7.58
C ALA A 56 4.84 -2.14 8.52
N ALA A 57 4.73 -1.88 9.83
CA ALA A 57 4.31 -2.90 10.79
C ALA A 57 2.88 -3.40 10.53
N GLY A 58 1.97 -2.52 10.16
CA GLY A 58 0.63 -2.87 9.70
C GLY A 58 0.65 -3.75 8.45
N VAL A 59 1.44 -3.37 7.45
CA VAL A 59 1.64 -4.16 6.21
C VAL A 59 2.18 -5.56 6.54
N LEU A 60 3.20 -5.67 7.40
CA LEU A 60 3.75 -6.96 7.82
C LEU A 60 2.73 -7.83 8.55
N TRP A 61 1.92 -7.23 9.40
CA TRP A 61 0.86 -7.90 10.14
C TRP A 61 -0.21 -8.46 9.21
N GLU A 62 -0.72 -7.65 8.28
CA GLU A 62 -1.74 -8.07 7.32
C GLU A 62 -1.19 -9.11 6.34
N TRP A 63 0.04 -8.92 5.84
CA TRP A 63 0.73 -9.90 5.01
C TRP A 63 0.85 -11.25 5.71
N THR A 64 1.30 -11.25 6.97
CA THR A 64 1.48 -12.51 7.73
C THR A 64 0.15 -13.22 7.91
N LYS A 65 -0.93 -12.50 8.25
CA LYS A 65 -2.26 -13.08 8.34
C LYS A 65 -2.76 -13.66 7.01
N LEU A 66 -2.48 -12.97 5.92
CA LEU A 66 -2.87 -13.43 4.58
C LEU A 66 -2.15 -14.70 4.17
N VAL A 67 -0.83 -14.80 4.38
CA VAL A 67 -0.03 -15.93 3.88
C VAL A 67 0.03 -17.12 4.84
N ALA A 68 -0.12 -16.90 6.15
CA ALA A 68 -0.05 -17.92 7.20
C ALA A 68 -1.42 -18.26 7.80
N ASP A 69 -2.48 -17.57 7.39
CA ASP A 69 -3.84 -17.65 7.98
C ASP A 69 -3.87 -17.41 9.51
N SER A 70 -2.83 -16.78 10.03
CA SER A 70 -2.67 -16.47 11.45
C SER A 70 -1.56 -15.45 11.69
N ALA A 71 -1.51 -14.88 12.90
CA ALA A 71 -0.39 -14.05 13.36
C ALA A 71 0.82 -14.94 13.73
N ASP A 72 1.60 -15.38 12.74
CA ASP A 72 2.72 -16.30 12.95
C ASP A 72 3.94 -15.57 13.53
N ALA A 73 4.26 -15.86 14.79
CA ALA A 73 5.37 -15.26 15.52
C ALA A 73 6.74 -15.50 14.87
N ARG A 74 6.91 -16.57 14.08
CA ARG A 74 8.17 -16.88 13.37
C ARG A 74 8.48 -15.86 12.29
N ILE A 75 7.47 -15.15 11.80
CA ILE A 75 7.59 -14.05 10.82
C ILE A 75 7.54 -12.71 11.55
N LEU A 76 6.55 -12.52 12.43
CA LEU A 76 6.29 -11.22 13.06
C LEU A 76 7.42 -10.79 14.00
N VAL A 77 7.98 -11.70 14.81
CA VAL A 77 9.04 -11.31 15.76
C VAL A 77 10.30 -10.85 15.05
N PRO A 78 10.89 -11.62 14.11
CA PRO A 78 12.06 -11.13 13.37
C PRO A 78 11.75 -9.90 12.53
N GLY A 79 10.54 -9.82 11.94
CA GLY A 79 10.14 -8.69 11.10
C GLY A 79 9.95 -7.40 11.88
N PHE A 80 9.27 -7.43 13.01
CA PHE A 80 9.12 -6.23 13.88
C PHE A 80 10.46 -5.82 14.49
N ALA A 81 11.31 -6.77 14.89
CA ALA A 81 12.66 -6.45 15.34
C ALA A 81 13.47 -5.76 14.23
N ALA A 82 13.43 -6.28 12.99
CA ALA A 82 14.10 -5.68 11.85
C ALA A 82 13.59 -4.25 11.55
N LEU A 83 12.27 -4.03 11.58
CA LEU A 83 11.70 -2.69 11.40
C LEU A 83 12.09 -1.73 12.52
N LEU A 84 12.15 -2.19 13.77
CA LEU A 84 12.58 -1.39 14.91
C LEU A 84 14.05 -0.98 14.80
N PHE A 85 14.93 -1.92 14.46
CA PHE A 85 16.34 -1.62 14.24
C PHE A 85 16.53 -0.71 13.02
N ALA A 86 15.80 -0.95 11.93
CA ALA A 86 15.84 -0.08 10.76
C ALA A 86 15.38 1.34 11.10
N LEU A 87 14.34 1.51 11.92
CA LEU A 87 13.88 2.82 12.40
C LEU A 87 14.99 3.56 13.17
N VAL A 88 15.64 2.88 14.14
CA VAL A 88 16.71 3.49 14.91
C VAL A 88 17.90 3.88 14.02
N LEU A 89 18.33 2.97 13.15
CA LEU A 89 19.46 3.20 12.24
C LEU A 89 19.17 4.32 11.22
N THR A 90 17.96 4.41 10.69
CA THR A 90 17.57 5.54 9.84
C THR A 90 17.60 6.86 10.62
N GLY A 91 17.20 6.84 11.90
CA GLY A 91 17.18 8.01 12.77
C GLY A 91 18.57 8.51 13.18
N VAL A 92 19.58 7.63 13.18
CA VAL A 92 20.99 7.98 13.44
C VAL A 92 21.83 8.11 12.16
N ASP A 93 21.17 8.22 11.02
CA ASP A 93 21.76 8.50 9.70
C ASP A 93 22.56 7.33 9.09
N GLU A 94 22.18 6.07 9.42
CA GLU A 94 22.78 4.82 8.93
C GLU A 94 21.81 4.03 8.04
N PRO A 95 21.46 4.52 6.82
CA PRO A 95 20.43 3.92 5.97
C PRO A 95 20.83 2.56 5.39
N GLU A 96 22.12 2.37 5.11
CA GLU A 96 22.62 1.09 4.56
C GLU A 96 22.50 -0.01 5.62
N ALA A 97 22.85 0.30 6.86
CA ALA A 97 22.65 -0.60 7.99
C ALA A 97 21.17 -0.86 8.25
N ALA A 98 20.30 0.15 8.10
CA ALA A 98 18.85 -0.01 8.20
C ALA A 98 18.32 -0.98 7.13
N ALA A 99 18.77 -0.86 5.89
CA ALA A 99 18.42 -1.79 4.82
C ALA A 99 18.94 -3.21 5.12
N ALA A 100 20.17 -3.35 5.60
CA ALA A 100 20.74 -4.63 5.98
C ALA A 100 19.91 -5.33 7.07
N MET A 101 19.38 -4.59 8.06
CA MET A 101 18.53 -5.17 9.11
C MET A 101 17.25 -5.79 8.56
N ILE A 102 16.65 -5.24 7.51
CA ILE A 102 15.48 -5.83 6.85
C ILE A 102 15.83 -7.20 6.24
N PHE A 103 16.96 -7.32 5.55
CA PHE A 103 17.40 -8.59 4.98
C PHE A 103 17.83 -9.59 6.05
N ILE A 104 18.47 -9.16 7.13
CA ILE A 104 18.82 -10.01 8.30
C ILE A 104 17.53 -10.55 8.93
N GLY A 105 16.53 -9.71 9.18
CA GLY A 105 15.25 -10.13 9.75
C GLY A 105 14.51 -11.11 8.82
N SER A 106 14.57 -10.89 7.52
CA SER A 106 14.00 -11.80 6.51
C SER A 106 14.71 -13.17 6.54
N ALA A 107 16.05 -13.20 6.56
CA ALA A 107 16.84 -14.43 6.65
C ALA A 107 16.61 -15.15 7.98
N LEU A 108 16.53 -14.42 9.10
CA LEU A 108 16.24 -14.97 10.41
C LEU A 108 14.85 -15.62 10.45
N ALA A 109 13.84 -14.98 9.91
CA ALA A 109 12.50 -15.56 9.80
C ALA A 109 12.50 -16.86 8.99
N ALA A 110 13.22 -16.89 7.86
CA ALA A 110 13.39 -18.11 7.05
C ALA A 110 14.06 -19.22 7.86
N GLY A 111 15.15 -18.91 8.61
CA GLY A 111 15.85 -19.86 9.46
C GLY A 111 14.97 -20.39 10.59
N VAL A 112 14.23 -19.53 11.28
CA VAL A 112 13.28 -19.92 12.33
C VAL A 112 12.16 -20.80 11.78
N MET A 113 11.59 -20.47 10.63
CA MET A 113 10.55 -21.30 9.99
C MET A 113 11.08 -22.64 9.52
N ALA A 114 12.33 -22.72 9.05
CA ALA A 114 12.98 -23.96 8.66
C ALA A 114 13.28 -24.87 9.88
N ALA A 115 13.73 -24.28 11.00
CA ALA A 115 14.04 -25.00 12.23
C ALA A 115 12.78 -25.52 12.95
N TRP A 116 11.66 -24.78 12.87
CA TRP A 116 10.39 -25.16 13.49
C TRP A 116 9.26 -25.19 12.45
N PRO A 117 9.22 -26.23 11.58
CA PRO A 117 8.23 -26.32 10.54
C PRO A 117 6.83 -26.50 11.13
N ARG A 118 5.87 -25.75 10.62
CA ARG A 118 4.43 -25.87 10.92
C ARG A 118 3.66 -25.93 9.60
N ARG A 119 2.43 -26.43 9.65
CA ARG A 119 1.53 -26.36 8.50
C ARG A 119 1.32 -24.89 8.11
N PHE A 120 1.41 -24.64 6.82
CA PHE A 120 1.32 -23.31 6.23
C PHE A 120 0.47 -23.40 4.96
N PRO A 121 -0.47 -22.48 4.71
CA PRO A 121 -1.32 -22.53 3.52
C PRO A 121 -0.52 -22.41 2.22
N ALA A 122 0.55 -21.62 2.24
CA ALA A 122 1.40 -21.43 1.08
C ALA A 122 2.26 -22.65 0.76
N ARG A 123 2.39 -22.97 -0.54
CA ARG A 123 3.25 -24.06 -1.03
C ARG A 123 4.74 -23.90 -0.64
N ASN A 124 5.22 -22.65 -0.54
CA ASN A 124 6.59 -22.29 -0.17
C ASN A 124 6.57 -21.32 1.02
N PRO A 125 6.38 -21.82 2.26
CA PRO A 125 6.21 -20.96 3.44
C PRO A 125 7.42 -20.05 3.70
N LEU A 126 8.64 -20.54 3.48
CA LEU A 126 9.86 -19.78 3.69
C LEU A 126 9.91 -18.53 2.80
N VAL A 127 9.59 -18.71 1.51
CA VAL A 127 9.59 -17.59 0.54
C VAL A 127 8.51 -16.57 0.91
N TRP A 128 7.27 -17.01 1.12
CA TRP A 128 6.17 -16.08 1.39
C TRP A 128 6.33 -15.36 2.72
N GLY A 129 6.82 -16.04 3.75
CA GLY A 129 7.09 -15.41 5.05
C GLY A 129 8.21 -14.38 4.99
N SER A 130 9.34 -14.76 4.36
CA SER A 130 10.51 -13.86 4.24
C SER A 130 10.25 -12.66 3.34
N CYS A 131 9.57 -12.85 2.20
CA CYS A 131 9.21 -11.76 1.29
C CYS A 131 8.32 -10.71 1.96
N GLY A 132 7.47 -11.09 2.92
CA GLY A 132 6.65 -10.14 3.67
C GLY A 132 7.47 -9.13 4.47
N ILE A 133 8.59 -9.57 5.06
CA ILE A 133 9.50 -8.68 5.81
C ILE A 133 10.19 -7.71 4.86
N VAL A 134 10.66 -8.19 3.70
CA VAL A 134 11.29 -7.33 2.69
C VAL A 134 10.26 -6.32 2.12
N TYR A 135 9.03 -6.78 1.84
CA TYR A 135 7.96 -5.92 1.35
C TYR A 135 7.60 -4.81 2.34
N ALA A 136 7.43 -5.14 3.62
CA ALA A 136 7.22 -4.16 4.68
C ALA A 136 8.43 -3.23 4.87
N GLY A 137 9.66 -3.78 4.75
CA GLY A 137 10.89 -3.01 4.81
C GLY A 137 11.00 -1.96 3.70
N ILE A 138 10.63 -2.31 2.47
CA ILE A 138 10.58 -1.37 1.35
C ILE A 138 9.52 -0.29 1.61
N ALA A 139 8.34 -0.66 2.13
CA ALA A 139 7.28 0.29 2.49
C ALA A 139 7.73 1.27 3.59
N TYR A 140 8.62 0.86 4.48
CA TYR A 140 9.26 1.73 5.48
C TYR A 140 10.37 2.60 4.86
N LEU A 141 11.38 1.95 4.26
CA LEU A 141 12.60 2.63 3.84
C LEU A 141 12.36 3.62 2.69
N GLY A 142 11.49 3.30 1.74
CA GLY A 142 11.21 4.16 0.60
C GLY A 142 10.87 5.60 1.00
N PRO A 143 9.76 5.84 1.70
CA PRO A 143 9.39 7.19 2.13
C PRO A 143 10.35 7.76 3.18
N ALA A 144 10.89 6.95 4.08
CA ALA A 144 11.82 7.40 5.11
C ALA A 144 13.10 7.98 4.50
N LEU A 145 13.72 7.27 3.55
CA LEU A 145 14.92 7.73 2.84
C LEU A 145 14.63 8.96 1.96
N LEU A 146 13.50 8.97 1.28
CA LEU A 146 13.08 10.10 0.45
C LEU A 146 12.96 11.39 1.28
N ARG A 147 12.44 11.28 2.52
CA ARG A 147 12.23 12.45 3.41
C ARG A 147 13.51 12.94 4.08
N ARG A 148 14.61 12.18 4.07
CA ARG A 148 15.88 12.59 4.70
C ARG A 148 16.51 13.82 4.09
N ASP A 149 16.34 14.05 2.80
CA ASP A 149 16.84 15.27 2.16
C ASP A 149 16.21 16.50 2.81
N THR A 150 17.06 17.40 3.31
CA THR A 150 16.61 18.59 4.06
C THR A 150 15.99 19.65 3.16
N ALA A 151 16.42 19.73 1.91
CA ALA A 151 15.95 20.74 0.96
C ALA A 151 14.70 20.27 0.19
N TRP A 152 14.72 19.05 -0.32
CA TRP A 152 13.71 18.54 -1.26
C TRP A 152 12.88 17.36 -0.71
N GLY A 153 13.22 16.81 0.45
CA GLY A 153 12.60 15.58 0.95
C GLY A 153 11.08 15.69 1.12
N PHE A 154 10.56 16.82 1.63
CA PHE A 154 9.11 17.02 1.72
C PHE A 154 8.47 17.11 0.34
N VAL A 155 9.07 17.86 -0.59
CA VAL A 155 8.58 18.01 -1.96
C VAL A 155 8.58 16.66 -2.66
N ALA A 156 9.61 15.84 -2.46
CA ALA A 156 9.71 14.51 -3.03
C ALA A 156 8.62 13.57 -2.48
N VAL A 157 8.36 13.59 -1.17
CA VAL A 157 7.25 12.82 -0.56
C VAL A 157 5.90 13.30 -1.10
N LEU A 158 5.70 14.62 -1.20
CA LEU A 158 4.48 15.21 -1.75
C LEU A 158 4.28 14.82 -3.23
N PHE A 159 5.35 14.86 -4.01
CA PHE A 159 5.36 14.44 -5.41
C PHE A 159 4.92 12.98 -5.56
N VAL A 160 5.50 12.06 -4.77
CA VAL A 160 5.12 10.65 -4.79
C VAL A 160 3.67 10.49 -4.36
N ALA A 161 3.26 11.08 -3.25
CA ALA A 161 1.91 10.95 -2.71
C ALA A 161 0.85 11.45 -3.70
N LEU A 162 1.03 12.65 -4.27
CA LEU A 162 0.06 13.21 -5.21
C LEU A 162 0.05 12.48 -6.55
N THR A 163 1.20 11.99 -7.04
CA THR A 163 1.26 11.14 -8.23
C THR A 163 0.46 9.85 -8.02
N VAL A 164 0.65 9.17 -6.89
CA VAL A 164 -0.06 7.92 -6.57
C VAL A 164 -1.56 8.18 -6.40
N TRP A 165 -1.95 9.14 -5.57
CA TRP A 165 -3.36 9.45 -5.33
C TRP A 165 -4.09 9.88 -6.62
N ALA A 166 -3.46 10.72 -7.44
CA ALA A 166 -4.04 11.12 -8.72
C ALA A 166 -4.15 9.92 -9.68
N THR A 167 -3.14 9.05 -9.74
CA THR A 167 -3.21 7.82 -10.53
C THR A 167 -4.44 7.00 -10.15
N ASP A 168 -4.68 6.75 -8.87
CA ASP A 168 -5.80 5.95 -8.41
C ASP A 168 -7.16 6.62 -8.68
N ILE A 169 -7.27 7.91 -8.39
CA ILE A 169 -8.49 8.69 -8.59
C ILE A 169 -8.87 8.72 -10.08
N PHE A 170 -7.91 9.07 -10.94
CA PHE A 170 -8.17 9.17 -12.38
C PHE A 170 -8.35 7.80 -13.02
N ALA A 171 -7.63 6.76 -12.57
CA ALA A 171 -7.85 5.41 -13.04
C ALA A 171 -9.27 4.93 -12.72
N TYR A 172 -9.75 5.20 -11.52
CA TYR A 172 -11.13 4.89 -11.14
C TYR A 172 -12.16 5.70 -11.91
N ALA A 173 -11.99 7.02 -11.99
CA ALA A 173 -12.95 7.93 -12.64
C ALA A 173 -13.07 7.64 -14.14
N VAL A 174 -11.94 7.60 -14.86
CA VAL A 174 -11.90 7.36 -16.31
C VAL A 174 -12.36 5.94 -16.63
N GLY A 175 -11.90 4.95 -15.85
CA GLY A 175 -12.32 3.56 -16.04
C GLY A 175 -13.82 3.36 -15.85
N ARG A 176 -14.44 4.09 -14.92
CA ARG A 176 -15.89 4.03 -14.69
C ARG A 176 -16.70 4.75 -15.77
N VAL A 177 -16.20 5.87 -16.29
CA VAL A 177 -16.91 6.69 -17.30
C VAL A 177 -16.78 6.09 -18.70
N LEU A 178 -15.55 5.75 -19.11
CA LEU A 178 -15.25 5.24 -20.45
C LEU A 178 -15.44 3.71 -20.57
N GLY A 179 -15.22 2.98 -19.48
CA GLY A 179 -15.30 1.51 -19.50
C GLY A 179 -14.28 0.88 -20.46
N GLY A 180 -14.74 -0.10 -21.25
CA GLY A 180 -13.91 -0.75 -22.26
C GLY A 180 -13.25 -2.06 -21.81
N PRO A 181 -12.23 -2.55 -22.54
CA PRO A 181 -11.58 -3.82 -22.26
C PRO A 181 -10.97 -3.85 -20.85
N LEU A 182 -11.13 -4.99 -20.17
CA LEU A 182 -10.56 -5.20 -18.84
C LEU A 182 -9.06 -5.41 -18.91
N LEU A 183 -8.31 -4.84 -17.95
CA LEU A 183 -6.86 -4.89 -17.90
C LEU A 183 -6.37 -6.31 -17.53
N TRP A 184 -6.91 -6.89 -16.47
CA TRP A 184 -6.59 -8.27 -16.04
C TRP A 184 -7.78 -8.92 -15.31
N PRO A 185 -8.74 -9.50 -16.04
CA PRO A 185 -10.02 -9.97 -15.48
C PRO A 185 -9.88 -11.01 -14.35
N ARG A 186 -8.89 -11.88 -14.44
CA ARG A 186 -8.65 -12.95 -13.45
C ARG A 186 -8.17 -12.43 -12.08
N VAL A 187 -7.51 -11.27 -12.06
CA VAL A 187 -6.91 -10.69 -10.87
C VAL A 187 -7.78 -9.56 -10.33
N SER A 188 -8.15 -8.63 -11.21
CA SER A 188 -8.99 -7.47 -10.88
C SER A 188 -10.09 -7.28 -11.93
N PRO A 189 -11.33 -7.71 -11.65
CA PRO A 189 -12.41 -7.73 -12.65
C PRO A 189 -12.97 -6.35 -12.99
N ASN A 190 -12.55 -5.29 -12.30
CA ASN A 190 -13.08 -3.93 -12.49
C ASN A 190 -12.08 -2.96 -13.12
N LYS A 191 -10.82 -3.35 -13.32
CA LYS A 191 -9.80 -2.48 -13.92
C LYS A 191 -9.87 -2.56 -15.44
N THR A 192 -9.88 -1.39 -16.10
CA THR A 192 -9.94 -1.24 -17.56
C THR A 192 -8.67 -0.59 -18.11
N TRP A 193 -8.37 -0.82 -19.38
CA TRP A 193 -7.27 -0.15 -20.08
C TRP A 193 -7.49 1.36 -20.16
N ALA A 194 -8.71 1.82 -20.38
CA ALA A 194 -9.05 3.25 -20.37
C ALA A 194 -8.73 3.88 -19.01
N GLY A 195 -9.08 3.18 -17.92
CA GLY A 195 -8.74 3.59 -16.58
C GLY A 195 -7.23 3.65 -16.36
N ALA A 196 -6.48 2.65 -16.84
CA ALA A 196 -5.03 2.63 -16.68
C ALA A 196 -4.35 3.83 -17.38
N VAL A 197 -4.74 4.13 -18.60
CA VAL A 197 -4.24 5.31 -19.34
C VAL A 197 -4.65 6.61 -18.63
N GLY A 198 -5.92 6.74 -18.22
CA GLY A 198 -6.40 7.89 -17.46
C GLY A 198 -5.65 8.12 -16.16
N GLY A 199 -5.32 7.04 -15.44
CA GLY A 199 -4.51 7.08 -14.23
C GLY A 199 -3.10 7.61 -14.50
N VAL A 200 -2.45 7.12 -15.57
CA VAL A 200 -1.12 7.62 -15.97
C VAL A 200 -1.16 9.11 -16.29
N VAL A 201 -2.12 9.56 -17.09
CA VAL A 201 -2.26 10.98 -17.43
C VAL A 201 -2.47 11.84 -16.19
N GLY A 202 -3.40 11.43 -15.30
CA GLY A 202 -3.66 12.12 -14.04
C GLY A 202 -2.46 12.15 -13.11
N GLY A 203 -1.75 11.02 -12.94
CA GLY A 203 -0.55 10.92 -12.12
C GLY A 203 0.58 11.80 -12.64
N VAL A 204 0.86 11.77 -13.95
CA VAL A 204 1.90 12.62 -14.56
C VAL A 204 1.54 14.10 -14.41
N ALA A 205 0.27 14.47 -14.65
CA ALA A 205 -0.17 15.85 -14.48
C ALA A 205 0.00 16.33 -13.02
N ALA A 206 -0.39 15.53 -12.03
CA ALA A 206 -0.25 15.87 -10.62
C ALA A 206 1.21 15.99 -10.20
N GLY A 207 2.03 15.00 -10.53
CA GLY A 207 3.46 14.99 -10.18
C GLY A 207 4.21 16.17 -10.82
N THR A 208 4.01 16.43 -12.11
CA THR A 208 4.65 17.57 -12.79
C THR A 208 4.17 18.90 -12.23
N SER A 209 2.90 19.01 -11.80
CA SER A 209 2.38 20.21 -11.15
C SER A 209 3.07 20.49 -9.81
N VAL A 210 3.33 19.46 -8.99
CA VAL A 210 4.11 19.60 -7.75
C VAL A 210 5.51 20.11 -8.04
N ALA A 211 6.20 19.50 -9.00
CA ALA A 211 7.55 19.91 -9.39
C ALA A 211 7.61 21.35 -9.88
N TYR A 212 6.68 21.72 -10.75
CA TYR A 212 6.57 23.09 -11.27
C TYR A 212 6.34 24.10 -10.14
N ALA A 213 5.37 23.84 -9.27
CA ALA A 213 5.05 24.71 -8.14
C ALA A 213 6.20 24.83 -7.12
N SER A 214 7.08 23.84 -7.08
CA SER A 214 8.28 23.84 -6.23
C SER A 214 9.53 24.44 -6.90
N GLY A 215 9.41 24.97 -8.12
CA GLY A 215 10.53 25.61 -8.83
C GLY A 215 11.54 24.63 -9.43
N VAL A 216 11.13 23.41 -9.76
CA VAL A 216 12.00 22.43 -10.43
C VAL A 216 12.04 22.70 -11.92
N ASP A 217 13.23 22.99 -12.46
CA ASP A 217 13.41 23.36 -13.88
C ASP A 217 13.31 22.17 -14.85
N LYS A 218 13.64 20.96 -14.39
CA LYS A 218 13.73 19.76 -15.26
C LYS A 218 12.39 19.03 -15.39
N LEU A 219 11.34 19.72 -15.78
CA LEU A 219 9.96 19.20 -15.81
C LEU A 219 9.79 17.96 -16.69
N VAL A 220 10.51 17.84 -17.81
CA VAL A 220 10.45 16.66 -18.68
C VAL A 220 10.99 15.42 -17.96
N ALA A 221 12.14 15.54 -17.27
CA ALA A 221 12.71 14.44 -16.52
C ALA A 221 11.78 14.01 -15.36
N VAL A 222 11.21 14.98 -14.64
CA VAL A 222 10.24 14.72 -13.57
C VAL A 222 8.96 14.08 -14.14
N GLY A 223 8.49 14.50 -15.30
CA GLY A 223 7.37 13.88 -16.00
C GLY A 223 7.62 12.40 -16.33
N VAL A 224 8.84 12.04 -16.76
CA VAL A 224 9.23 10.65 -16.97
C VAL A 224 9.23 9.87 -15.65
N VAL A 225 9.74 10.45 -14.57
CA VAL A 225 9.68 9.81 -13.24
C VAL A 225 8.22 9.61 -12.78
N ALA A 226 7.36 10.61 -12.97
CA ALA A 226 5.93 10.51 -12.63
C ALA A 226 5.22 9.43 -13.47
N LEU A 227 5.57 9.30 -14.77
CA LEU A 227 5.08 8.24 -15.65
C LEU A 227 5.46 6.86 -15.10
N LEU A 228 6.73 6.65 -14.81
CA LEU A 228 7.22 5.37 -14.27
C LEU A 228 6.56 5.05 -12.93
N LEU A 229 6.46 6.04 -12.04
CA LEU A 229 5.82 5.88 -10.74
C LEU A 229 4.33 5.52 -10.87
N SER A 230 3.60 6.17 -11.76
CA SER A 230 2.19 5.86 -12.02
C SER A 230 2.00 4.44 -12.58
N VAL A 231 2.86 3.99 -13.50
CA VAL A 231 2.85 2.62 -14.02
C VAL A 231 3.17 1.62 -12.91
N LEU A 232 4.19 1.88 -12.08
CA LEU A 232 4.56 1.03 -10.95
C LEU A 232 3.46 0.96 -9.88
N THR A 233 2.77 2.08 -9.61
CA THR A 233 1.61 2.11 -8.71
C THR A 233 0.52 1.15 -9.17
N GLN A 234 0.16 1.20 -10.44
CA GLN A 234 -0.86 0.31 -11.01
C GLN A 234 -0.41 -1.16 -11.04
N ALA A 235 0.87 -1.40 -11.32
CA ALA A 235 1.45 -2.74 -11.27
C ALA A 235 1.44 -3.28 -9.82
N GLY A 236 1.75 -2.43 -8.82
CA GLY A 236 1.71 -2.77 -7.40
C GLY A 236 0.31 -3.16 -6.94
N ASP A 237 -0.72 -2.41 -7.34
CA ASP A 237 -2.11 -2.71 -7.02
C ASP A 237 -2.59 -4.03 -7.70
N LEU A 238 -2.13 -4.32 -8.91
CA LEU A 238 -2.37 -5.62 -9.55
C LEU A 238 -1.63 -6.75 -8.83
N PHE A 239 -0.39 -6.52 -8.40
CA PHE A 239 0.40 -7.48 -7.62
C PHE A 239 -0.30 -7.82 -6.30
N GLU A 240 -0.72 -6.81 -5.54
CA GLU A 240 -1.47 -7.00 -4.29
C GLU A 240 -2.76 -7.78 -4.52
N SER A 241 -3.51 -7.42 -5.57
CA SER A 241 -4.72 -8.15 -5.96
C SER A 241 -4.42 -9.61 -6.33
N ALA A 242 -3.31 -9.88 -7.03
CA ALA A 242 -2.90 -11.24 -7.39
C ALA A 242 -2.51 -12.06 -6.15
N VAL A 243 -1.80 -11.46 -5.19
CA VAL A 243 -1.46 -12.11 -3.92
C VAL A 243 -2.73 -12.47 -3.16
N LYS A 244 -3.68 -11.53 -2.99
CA LYS A 244 -4.97 -11.78 -2.34
C LYS A 244 -5.73 -12.96 -2.99
N ARG A 245 -5.82 -12.99 -4.32
CA ARG A 245 -6.49 -14.11 -5.04
C ARG A 245 -5.77 -15.43 -4.86
N ARG A 246 -4.44 -15.44 -4.83
CA ARG A 246 -3.66 -16.66 -4.60
C ARG A 246 -3.94 -17.31 -3.24
N PHE A 247 -4.22 -16.52 -2.22
CA PHE A 247 -4.56 -16.99 -0.87
C PHE A 247 -6.08 -17.07 -0.63
N GLY A 248 -6.91 -16.97 -1.67
CA GLY A 248 -8.36 -17.09 -1.57
C GLY A 248 -9.04 -15.93 -0.87
N ALA A 249 -8.33 -14.83 -0.62
CA ALA A 249 -8.85 -13.64 0.04
C ALA A 249 -9.31 -12.59 -0.97
N LYS A 250 -10.24 -11.75 -0.53
CA LYS A 250 -10.65 -10.53 -1.24
C LYS A 250 -10.03 -9.30 -0.60
N ASP A 251 -9.98 -9.29 0.71
CA ASP A 251 -9.45 -8.22 1.55
C ASP A 251 -8.27 -8.75 2.35
N ALA A 252 -7.19 -7.98 2.49
CA ALA A 252 -5.98 -8.42 3.19
C ALA A 252 -6.09 -8.27 4.71
N GLY A 253 -6.90 -7.29 5.18
CA GLY A 253 -7.06 -7.01 6.59
C GLY A 253 -8.19 -6.04 6.89
N SER A 254 -8.22 -5.57 8.14
CA SER A 254 -9.25 -4.66 8.67
C SER A 254 -8.67 -3.63 9.64
N LEU A 255 -7.36 -3.35 9.56
CA LEU A 255 -6.69 -2.41 10.45
C LEU A 255 -7.23 -0.98 10.29
N ILE A 256 -7.51 -0.56 9.07
CA ILE A 256 -8.10 0.75 8.81
C ILE A 256 -9.60 0.59 8.51
N PRO A 257 -10.49 1.17 9.33
CA PRO A 257 -11.93 1.09 9.10
C PRO A 257 -12.33 1.55 7.71
N GLY A 258 -13.11 0.73 7.01
CA GLY A 258 -13.57 1.01 5.64
C GLY A 258 -12.55 0.70 4.53
N HIS A 259 -11.30 0.43 4.83
CA HIS A 259 -10.30 -0.05 3.88
C HIS A 259 -10.03 -1.53 4.14
N GLY A 260 -10.17 -2.36 3.12
CA GLY A 260 -9.99 -3.81 3.21
C GLY A 260 -8.54 -4.28 3.01
N GLY A 261 -7.61 -3.41 3.30
CA GLY A 261 -6.17 -3.69 3.14
C GLY A 261 -5.73 -3.64 1.69
#